data_cc30ff5be453ca3efad5266d1b7d081f
#
_entry.id   cc30ff5be453ca3efad5266d1b7d081f
#
_cell.length_a   1.000
_cell.length_b   1.000
_cell.length_c   1.000
_cell.angle_alpha   90.00
_cell.angle_beta   90.00
_cell.angle_gamma   90.00
#
_symmetry.space_group_name_H-M   'P 1'
#
loop_
_entity.id
_entity.type
_entity.pdbx_description
1 polymer ?
#
loop_
_entity_poly.entity_id
_entity_poly.type
_entity_poly.pdbx_seq_one_letter_code
_entity_poly.pdbx_strand_id
1 'polypeptide(L)'
;MKKFFTTLALALLTLAASAQENPNRVIVKQKYKAPVGYLAERIDSIYFTKLEGRVAADVKFLSFSKGNLTDTIRLAVTKTPGCKSYKIACMPAGQANSFASDAALEQYFDQLEDCPTFTDDFTNATLTGLDMEFQSNGTYSLVTLGYDKYGIACASSRADFTTPNSDLVGDPKVIYTVVEVKPDNFTIWFQPNDDCYGYYLCAFKAGTAEELFEKWSKEEGFVNLQDMIKSWGSDKYTDTQMYKWSGMEPGTDYEVYVLPVDVNEADAPFQIIPITTTESGGEGEATVTIKLGDFGEVGGNYFQYVWFTPNDEATLMRDLVLAKNDVMTQDYWGKGDLEFIKEYLKNDEMPDYWNRYGEDYSQWGVYANTDYYAFAIAQNAKGEWGPLATLEFRTPASAPGAAPAKPGRPCVRLDKVVNMHSYFEPGKAPNVMPKSRKSRVSLVEE
;
A
#
# COMPACT_ATOMS: atom_id res chain seq x y z
N MET A 1 51.54 -34.19 -48.18
CA MET A 1 51.09 -33.03 -47.35
C MET A 1 49.62 -33.09 -46.95
N LYS A 2 48.67 -33.47 -47.83
CA LYS A 2 47.22 -33.50 -47.46
C LYS A 2 46.83 -34.48 -46.33
N LYS A 3 47.53 -35.63 -46.22
CA LYS A 3 47.26 -36.64 -45.15
C LYS A 3 47.74 -36.18 -43.76
N PHE A 4 48.77 -35.33 -43.68
CA PHE A 4 49.32 -34.86 -42.44
C PHE A 4 48.40 -33.77 -41.78
N PHE A 5 47.75 -32.97 -42.63
CA PHE A 5 46.80 -31.95 -42.17
C PHE A 5 45.51 -32.53 -41.62
N THR A 6 45.01 -33.65 -42.24
CA THR A 6 43.81 -34.33 -41.76
C THR A 6 44.01 -35.01 -40.41
N THR A 7 45.17 -35.59 -40.17
CA THR A 7 45.48 -36.23 -38.89
C THR A 7 45.70 -35.21 -37.78
N LEU A 8 46.30 -34.05 -38.08
CA LEU A 8 46.49 -32.98 -37.14
C LEU A 8 45.14 -32.30 -36.78
N ALA A 9 44.24 -32.13 -37.77
CA ALA A 9 42.91 -31.57 -37.50
C ALA A 9 42.02 -32.54 -36.67
N LEU A 10 42.14 -33.86 -36.90
CA LEU A 10 41.44 -34.83 -36.05
C LEU A 10 41.99 -34.91 -34.64
N ALA A 11 43.32 -34.79 -34.47
CA ALA A 11 43.97 -34.77 -33.15
C ALA A 11 43.64 -33.47 -32.36
N LEU A 12 43.44 -32.32 -33.04
CA LEU A 12 43.01 -31.06 -32.42
C LEU A 12 41.52 -31.10 -32.04
N LEU A 13 40.70 -31.79 -32.80
CA LEU A 13 39.27 -31.98 -32.44
C LEU A 13 39.08 -32.92 -31.26
N THR A 14 39.93 -33.96 -31.12
CA THR A 14 39.90 -34.87 -29.96
C THR A 14 40.48 -34.20 -28.68
N LEU A 15 41.44 -33.30 -28.81
CA LEU A 15 41.96 -32.52 -27.69
C LEU A 15 40.96 -31.43 -27.21
N ALA A 16 40.21 -30.87 -28.13
CA ALA A 16 39.13 -29.93 -27.78
C ALA A 16 37.92 -30.61 -27.10
N ALA A 17 37.65 -31.87 -27.43
CA ALA A 17 36.61 -32.67 -26.80
C ALA A 17 36.99 -33.17 -25.39
N SER A 18 38.27 -33.27 -25.07
CA SER A 18 38.73 -33.70 -23.73
C SER A 18 38.93 -32.57 -22.71
N ALA A 19 38.75 -31.30 -23.12
CA ALA A 19 38.86 -30.15 -22.25
C ALA A 19 37.49 -29.62 -21.75
N GLN A 20 36.40 -30.24 -22.18
CA GLN A 20 35.07 -29.85 -21.66
C GLN A 20 34.83 -30.67 -20.39
N GLU A 21 35.00 -30.03 -19.21
CA GLU A 21 34.54 -30.64 -17.97
C GLU A 21 33.09 -31.08 -18.11
N ASN A 22 32.83 -32.36 -17.84
CA ASN A 22 31.46 -32.87 -17.88
C ASN A 22 30.59 -32.09 -16.89
N PRO A 23 29.47 -31.53 -17.29
CA PRO A 23 28.61 -30.80 -16.38
C PRO A 23 28.17 -31.74 -15.25
N ASN A 24 28.52 -31.37 -14.03
CA ASN A 24 28.20 -32.16 -12.83
C ASN A 24 26.96 -31.62 -12.09
N ARG A 25 26.28 -30.62 -12.65
CA ARG A 25 25.09 -30.02 -12.08
C ARG A 25 24.06 -29.70 -13.15
N VAL A 26 22.79 -29.90 -12.81
CA VAL A 26 21.65 -29.39 -13.55
C VAL A 26 21.08 -28.21 -12.77
N ILE A 27 21.00 -27.04 -13.39
CA ILE A 27 20.42 -25.84 -12.79
C ILE A 27 19.08 -25.57 -13.49
N VAL A 28 18.00 -25.61 -12.73
CA VAL A 28 16.67 -25.25 -13.21
C VAL A 28 16.35 -23.84 -12.70
N LYS A 29 16.21 -22.89 -13.64
CA LYS A 29 15.80 -21.52 -13.34
C LYS A 29 14.35 -21.33 -13.76
N GLN A 30 13.48 -21.15 -12.80
CA GLN A 30 12.07 -20.83 -13.02
C GLN A 30 11.86 -19.30 -12.96
N LYS A 31 10.79 -18.82 -13.64
CA LYS A 31 10.35 -17.43 -13.45
C LYS A 31 9.89 -17.26 -11.99
N TYR A 32 10.27 -16.15 -11.39
CA TYR A 32 9.87 -15.73 -10.03
C TYR A 32 10.35 -16.65 -8.87
N LYS A 33 11.19 -17.65 -9.12
CA LYS A 33 11.78 -18.51 -8.08
C LYS A 33 13.31 -18.48 -8.16
N ALA A 34 13.96 -18.76 -7.03
CA ALA A 34 15.41 -18.95 -6.99
C ALA A 34 15.80 -20.17 -7.85
N PRO A 35 16.97 -20.14 -8.51
CA PRO A 35 17.45 -21.31 -9.24
C PRO A 35 17.64 -22.50 -8.29
N VAL A 36 17.21 -23.68 -8.73
CA VAL A 36 17.42 -24.94 -8.01
C VAL A 36 18.48 -25.77 -8.76
N GLY A 37 19.52 -26.20 -8.03
CA GLY A 37 20.62 -27.00 -8.58
C GLY A 37 20.56 -28.44 -8.10
N TYR A 38 20.77 -29.36 -9.02
CA TYR A 38 20.87 -30.79 -8.75
C TYR A 38 22.26 -31.30 -9.14
N LEU A 39 22.84 -32.20 -8.34
CA LEU A 39 24.04 -32.91 -8.75
C LEU A 39 23.68 -33.94 -9.83
N ALA A 40 24.36 -33.91 -10.96
CA ALA A 40 24.06 -34.80 -12.08
C ALA A 40 24.11 -36.28 -11.70
N GLU A 41 25.04 -36.69 -10.83
CA GLU A 41 25.19 -38.05 -10.30
C GLU A 41 23.98 -38.55 -9.45
N ARG A 42 23.11 -37.63 -9.01
CA ARG A 42 21.90 -37.95 -8.23
C ARG A 42 20.64 -37.90 -9.05
N ILE A 43 20.75 -37.62 -10.36
CA ILE A 43 19.63 -37.59 -11.30
C ILE A 43 19.61 -38.90 -12.06
N ASP A 44 18.55 -39.67 -11.83
CA ASP A 44 18.34 -40.92 -12.60
C ASP A 44 17.85 -40.58 -14.03
N SER A 45 16.91 -39.67 -14.15
CA SER A 45 16.34 -39.30 -15.44
C SER A 45 15.68 -37.91 -15.43
N ILE A 46 15.67 -37.27 -16.60
CA ILE A 46 14.98 -35.98 -16.84
C ILE A 46 13.92 -36.23 -17.89
N TYR A 47 12.67 -35.93 -17.55
CA TYR A 47 11.55 -36.09 -18.48
C TYR A 47 11.02 -34.71 -18.91
N PHE A 48 10.78 -34.58 -20.23
CA PHE A 48 10.05 -33.45 -20.78
C PHE A 48 8.68 -33.99 -21.25
N THR A 49 7.64 -33.56 -20.56
CA THR A 49 6.26 -33.95 -20.91
C THR A 49 5.44 -32.72 -21.25
N LYS A 50 4.47 -32.90 -22.15
CA LYS A 50 3.49 -31.88 -22.46
C LYS A 50 2.30 -32.07 -21.55
N LEU A 51 1.90 -30.97 -20.88
CA LEU A 51 0.64 -30.92 -20.13
C LEU A 51 -0.51 -30.90 -21.14
N GLU A 52 -1.42 -31.87 -21.06
CA GLU A 52 -2.60 -31.91 -21.89
C GLU A 52 -3.81 -31.35 -21.15
N GLY A 53 -4.42 -30.32 -21.74
CA GLY A 53 -5.56 -29.63 -21.15
C GLY A 53 -5.22 -28.71 -19.98
N ARG A 54 -6.24 -28.19 -19.33
CA ARG A 54 -6.16 -27.36 -18.13
C ARG A 54 -6.08 -28.24 -16.89
N VAL A 55 -5.15 -27.98 -16.02
CA VAL A 55 -5.01 -28.64 -14.71
C VAL A 55 -5.44 -27.67 -13.64
N ALA A 56 -6.69 -27.71 -13.23
CA ALA A 56 -7.30 -26.82 -12.26
C ALA A 56 -8.35 -27.55 -11.42
N ALA A 57 -8.70 -26.95 -10.31
CA ALA A 57 -9.87 -27.30 -9.51
C ALA A 57 -10.88 -26.15 -9.64
N ASP A 58 -11.93 -26.36 -10.42
CA ASP A 58 -12.93 -25.32 -10.67
C ASP A 58 -13.80 -25.14 -9.44
N VAL A 59 -13.71 -23.95 -8.80
CA VAL A 59 -14.49 -23.59 -7.63
C VAL A 59 -15.75 -22.85 -8.03
N LYS A 60 -16.84 -23.14 -7.33
CA LYS A 60 -18.12 -22.45 -7.46
C LYS A 60 -18.62 -22.07 -6.06
N PHE A 61 -18.90 -20.80 -5.87
CA PHE A 61 -19.59 -20.31 -4.69
C PHE A 61 -21.06 -20.77 -4.71
N LEU A 62 -21.58 -21.23 -3.58
CA LEU A 62 -22.97 -21.65 -3.43
C LEU A 62 -23.74 -20.72 -2.50
N SER A 63 -23.25 -20.46 -1.31
CA SER A 63 -23.88 -19.55 -0.35
C SER A 63 -22.90 -19.05 0.71
N PHE A 64 -23.24 -17.92 1.31
CA PHE A 64 -22.65 -17.38 2.52
C PHE A 64 -23.73 -17.28 3.61
N SER A 65 -23.40 -17.62 4.83
CA SER A 65 -24.27 -17.45 5.99
C SER A 65 -23.45 -16.85 7.13
N LYS A 66 -23.92 -15.73 7.65
CA LYS A 66 -23.35 -15.12 8.85
C LYS A 66 -23.78 -15.92 10.05
N GLY A 67 -22.81 -16.39 10.85
CA GLY A 67 -23.05 -17.16 12.07
C GLY A 67 -22.78 -16.35 13.33
N ASN A 68 -23.37 -16.74 14.46
CA ASN A 68 -23.12 -16.10 15.75
C ASN A 68 -21.69 -16.33 16.29
N LEU A 69 -21.05 -17.41 15.87
CA LEU A 69 -19.69 -17.78 16.31
C LEU A 69 -18.70 -17.81 15.14
N THR A 70 -19.14 -18.28 13.97
CA THR A 70 -18.31 -18.38 12.77
C THR A 70 -19.18 -18.23 11.53
N ASP A 71 -18.68 -17.44 10.58
CA ASP A 71 -19.30 -17.32 9.26
C ASP A 71 -19.06 -18.61 8.46
N THR A 72 -20.02 -18.95 7.61
CA THR A 72 -20.01 -20.19 6.83
C THR A 72 -20.09 -19.90 5.33
N ILE A 73 -19.15 -20.44 4.57
CA ILE A 73 -19.16 -20.41 3.11
C ILE A 73 -19.43 -21.81 2.59
N ARG A 74 -20.42 -21.96 1.73
CA ARG A 74 -20.67 -23.19 0.97
C ARG A 74 -20.18 -23.06 -0.44
N LEU A 75 -19.52 -24.10 -0.93
CA LEU A 75 -18.91 -24.14 -2.25
C LEU A 75 -18.94 -25.52 -2.86
N ALA A 76 -18.76 -25.58 -4.17
CA ALA A 76 -18.45 -26.81 -4.90
C ALA A 76 -17.07 -26.68 -5.51
N VAL A 77 -16.34 -27.79 -5.63
CA VAL A 77 -15.05 -27.85 -6.31
C VAL A 77 -15.05 -29.08 -7.22
N THR A 78 -14.72 -28.88 -8.49
CA THR A 78 -14.59 -29.95 -9.48
C THR A 78 -13.22 -29.91 -10.12
N LYS A 79 -12.45 -30.99 -9.99
CA LYS A 79 -11.14 -31.09 -10.61
C LYS A 79 -11.24 -31.39 -12.10
N THR A 80 -10.40 -30.76 -12.89
CA THR A 80 -10.18 -31.20 -14.27
C THR A 80 -9.41 -32.53 -14.28
N PRO A 81 -9.49 -33.34 -15.35
CA PRO A 81 -8.90 -34.68 -15.37
C PRO A 81 -7.41 -34.75 -15.06
N GLY A 82 -6.65 -33.71 -15.38
CA GLY A 82 -5.21 -33.63 -15.09
C GLY A 82 -4.88 -33.19 -13.67
N CYS A 83 -5.85 -32.65 -12.93
CA CYS A 83 -5.66 -32.15 -11.57
C CYS A 83 -5.69 -33.30 -10.57
N LYS A 84 -4.60 -33.47 -9.84
CA LYS A 84 -4.49 -34.49 -8.78
C LYS A 84 -4.85 -33.96 -7.41
N SER A 85 -4.46 -32.72 -7.16
CA SER A 85 -4.74 -32.04 -5.89
C SER A 85 -4.88 -30.56 -6.11
N TYR A 86 -5.36 -29.86 -5.11
CA TYR A 86 -5.48 -28.40 -5.13
C TYR A 86 -5.39 -27.83 -3.72
N LYS A 87 -5.05 -26.55 -3.66
CA LYS A 87 -5.17 -25.69 -2.48
C LYS A 87 -6.30 -24.71 -2.70
N ILE A 88 -6.91 -24.22 -1.62
CA ILE A 88 -7.98 -23.22 -1.63
C ILE A 88 -7.70 -22.12 -0.62
N ALA A 89 -8.03 -20.89 -0.97
CA ALA A 89 -8.02 -19.73 -0.09
C ALA A 89 -9.27 -18.87 -0.32
N CYS A 90 -9.67 -18.15 0.70
CA CYS A 90 -10.62 -17.05 0.62
C CYS A 90 -9.88 -15.75 0.95
N MET A 91 -10.10 -14.72 0.16
CA MET A 91 -9.41 -13.44 0.32
C MET A 91 -10.28 -12.28 -0.20
N PRO A 92 -10.01 -11.01 0.16
CA PRO A 92 -10.64 -9.87 -0.48
C PRO A 92 -10.49 -9.92 -2.01
N ALA A 93 -11.54 -9.55 -2.75
CA ALA A 93 -11.52 -9.61 -4.23
C ALA A 93 -10.46 -8.69 -4.83
N GLY A 94 -10.20 -7.53 -4.22
CA GLY A 94 -9.10 -6.65 -4.58
C GLY A 94 -7.75 -7.34 -4.53
N GLN A 95 -7.45 -8.05 -3.44
CA GLN A 95 -6.23 -8.84 -3.29
C GLN A 95 -6.14 -9.96 -4.34
N ALA A 96 -7.24 -10.67 -4.60
CA ALA A 96 -7.26 -11.70 -5.64
C ALA A 96 -6.97 -11.12 -7.03
N ASN A 97 -7.39 -9.87 -7.31
CA ASN A 97 -7.10 -9.14 -8.54
C ASN A 97 -5.64 -8.70 -8.69
N SER A 98 -4.88 -8.64 -7.60
CA SER A 98 -3.47 -8.24 -7.63
C SER A 98 -2.54 -9.33 -8.18
N PHE A 99 -2.96 -10.59 -8.18
CA PHE A 99 -2.14 -11.68 -8.70
C PHE A 99 -2.09 -11.64 -10.24
N ALA A 100 -0.94 -11.22 -10.78
CA ALA A 100 -0.73 -11.11 -12.22
C ALA A 100 -0.64 -12.47 -12.95
N SER A 101 -0.46 -13.57 -12.21
CA SER A 101 -0.28 -14.93 -12.80
C SER A 101 -0.50 -16.02 -11.76
N ASP A 102 -0.75 -17.26 -12.26
CA ASP A 102 -0.80 -18.47 -11.42
C ASP A 102 0.52 -18.68 -10.64
N ALA A 103 1.66 -18.25 -11.17
CA ALA A 103 2.95 -18.34 -10.48
C ALA A 103 3.04 -17.39 -9.28
N ALA A 104 2.44 -16.21 -9.36
CA ALA A 104 2.34 -15.30 -8.21
C ALA A 104 1.41 -15.87 -7.13
N LEU A 105 0.31 -16.47 -7.55
CA LEU A 105 -0.61 -17.15 -6.66
C LEU A 105 0.03 -18.40 -6.00
N GLU A 106 0.86 -19.15 -6.73
CA GLU A 106 1.64 -20.25 -6.15
C GLU A 106 2.54 -19.76 -5.01
N GLN A 107 3.24 -18.65 -5.21
CA GLN A 107 4.08 -18.06 -4.16
C GLN A 107 3.26 -17.66 -2.93
N TYR A 108 2.07 -17.13 -3.12
CA TYR A 108 1.16 -16.81 -2.02
C TYR A 108 0.78 -18.08 -1.24
N PHE A 109 0.36 -19.16 -1.92
CA PHE A 109 0.04 -20.43 -1.27
C PHE A 109 1.23 -21.08 -0.56
N ASP A 110 2.44 -20.91 -1.09
CA ASP A 110 3.68 -21.43 -0.48
C ASP A 110 4.08 -20.66 0.80
N GLN A 111 3.61 -19.41 0.95
CA GLN A 111 3.83 -18.59 2.15
C GLN A 111 2.79 -18.84 3.25
N LEU A 112 1.68 -19.49 2.94
CA LEU A 112 0.67 -19.83 3.93
C LEU A 112 1.16 -21.02 4.76
N GLU A 113 1.36 -20.81 6.06
CA GLU A 113 1.65 -21.90 6.98
C GLU A 113 0.43 -22.84 7.10
N ASP A 114 0.70 -24.15 7.12
CA ASP A 114 -0.32 -25.19 7.29
C ASP A 114 -1.46 -25.15 6.25
N CYS A 115 -1.20 -24.69 5.02
CA CYS A 115 -2.20 -24.68 3.97
C CYS A 115 -2.48 -26.11 3.47
N PRO A 116 -3.67 -26.67 3.73
CA PRO A 116 -3.98 -28.07 3.40
C PRO A 116 -4.10 -28.23 1.87
N THR A 117 -3.79 -29.48 1.43
CA THR A 117 -3.97 -29.90 0.06
C THR A 117 -5.14 -30.86 -0.02
N PHE A 118 -6.09 -30.59 -0.91
CA PHE A 118 -7.29 -31.38 -1.13
C PHE A 118 -7.15 -32.26 -2.38
N THR A 119 -7.77 -33.43 -2.36
CA THR A 119 -7.69 -34.42 -3.46
C THR A 119 -9.05 -34.81 -4.02
N ASP A 120 -10.13 -34.45 -3.36
CA ASP A 120 -11.48 -34.88 -3.70
C ASP A 120 -12.27 -33.77 -4.39
N ASP A 121 -13.28 -34.14 -5.15
CA ASP A 121 -14.30 -33.24 -5.67
C ASP A 121 -15.39 -33.08 -4.60
N PHE A 122 -15.95 -31.87 -4.53
CA PHE A 122 -17.02 -31.54 -3.61
C PHE A 122 -18.20 -30.92 -4.36
N THR A 123 -19.38 -31.43 -4.16
CA THR A 123 -20.61 -30.88 -4.76
C THR A 123 -21.26 -29.83 -3.86
N ASN A 124 -21.10 -29.98 -2.55
CA ASN A 124 -21.59 -29.06 -1.54
C ASN A 124 -20.76 -29.22 -0.27
N ALA A 125 -19.70 -28.44 -0.17
CA ALA A 125 -18.84 -28.46 1.02
C ALA A 125 -18.90 -27.12 1.77
N THR A 126 -18.73 -27.19 3.07
CA THR A 126 -18.59 -26.04 3.95
C THR A 126 -17.10 -25.74 4.13
N LEU A 127 -16.70 -24.52 3.80
CA LEU A 127 -15.34 -24.01 4.05
C LEU A 127 -15.26 -23.49 5.47
N THR A 128 -14.37 -24.06 6.26
CA THR A 128 -14.16 -23.71 7.68
C THR A 128 -12.70 -23.35 7.96
N GLY A 129 -12.42 -22.79 9.14
CA GLY A 129 -11.07 -22.45 9.56
C GLY A 129 -10.49 -21.20 8.91
N LEU A 130 -11.36 -20.32 8.39
CA LEU A 130 -10.95 -19.03 7.86
C LEU A 130 -10.55 -18.11 9.02
N ASP A 131 -9.34 -17.56 8.95
CA ASP A 131 -8.82 -16.57 9.90
C ASP A 131 -9.07 -15.16 9.36
N MET A 132 -10.35 -14.82 9.15
CA MET A 132 -10.78 -13.51 8.69
C MET A 132 -12.20 -13.21 9.16
N GLU A 133 -12.48 -11.95 9.40
CA GLU A 133 -13.82 -11.43 9.64
C GLU A 133 -14.40 -10.92 8.32
N PHE A 134 -15.62 -11.34 8.01
CA PHE A 134 -16.31 -10.90 6.81
C PHE A 134 -17.08 -9.61 7.10
N GLN A 135 -16.72 -8.56 6.39
CA GLN A 135 -17.43 -7.29 6.43
C GLN A 135 -18.78 -7.41 5.71
N SER A 136 -19.76 -6.65 6.16
CA SER A 136 -21.05 -6.48 5.49
C SER A 136 -20.85 -5.86 4.10
N ASN A 137 -21.59 -6.35 3.10
CA ASN A 137 -21.47 -5.88 1.71
C ASN A 137 -20.03 -5.92 1.15
N GLY A 138 -19.17 -6.77 1.70
CA GLY A 138 -17.79 -6.94 1.25
C GLY A 138 -17.69 -7.95 0.10
N THR A 139 -16.83 -7.68 -0.87
CA THR A 139 -16.57 -8.58 -2.02
C THR A 139 -15.31 -9.40 -1.79
N TYR A 140 -15.47 -10.70 -1.82
CA TYR A 140 -14.43 -11.70 -1.58
C TYR A 140 -14.30 -12.67 -2.74
N SER A 141 -13.18 -13.36 -2.81
CA SER A 141 -12.87 -14.38 -3.82
C SER A 141 -12.50 -15.69 -3.15
N LEU A 142 -13.13 -16.75 -3.61
CA LEU A 142 -12.63 -18.11 -3.41
C LEU A 142 -11.65 -18.41 -4.55
N VAL A 143 -10.42 -18.74 -4.21
CA VAL A 143 -9.35 -18.99 -5.19
C VAL A 143 -8.78 -20.38 -4.96
N THR A 144 -8.73 -21.18 -6.00
CA THR A 144 -8.07 -22.48 -5.99
C THR A 144 -6.87 -22.50 -6.91
N LEU A 145 -5.86 -23.30 -6.59
CA LEU A 145 -4.71 -23.58 -7.44
C LEU A 145 -4.56 -25.09 -7.58
N GLY A 146 -4.66 -25.58 -8.81
CA GLY A 146 -4.57 -27.00 -9.14
C GLY A 146 -3.13 -27.47 -9.36
N TYR A 147 -2.85 -28.70 -8.89
CA TYR A 147 -1.55 -29.35 -9.03
C TYR A 147 -1.69 -30.64 -9.83
N ASP A 148 -0.73 -30.92 -10.69
CA ASP A 148 -0.65 -32.14 -11.49
C ASP A 148 -0.16 -33.35 -10.66
N LYS A 149 0.01 -34.47 -11.31
CA LYS A 149 0.53 -35.72 -10.68
C LYS A 149 1.97 -35.64 -10.17
N TYR A 150 2.71 -34.59 -10.56
CA TYR A 150 4.08 -34.35 -10.10
C TYR A 150 4.15 -33.29 -9.00
N GLY A 151 3.00 -32.78 -8.57
CA GLY A 151 2.92 -31.72 -7.56
C GLY A 151 3.28 -30.34 -8.11
N ILE A 152 3.20 -30.15 -9.44
CA ILE A 152 3.49 -28.87 -10.09
C ILE A 152 2.21 -28.05 -10.14
N ALA A 153 2.26 -26.82 -9.62
CA ALA A 153 1.17 -25.86 -9.73
C ALA A 153 0.93 -25.47 -11.19
N CYS A 154 -0.31 -25.49 -11.63
CA CYS A 154 -0.65 -25.34 -13.04
C CYS A 154 -1.59 -24.17 -13.29
N ALA A 155 -2.87 -24.29 -12.90
CA ALA A 155 -3.87 -23.29 -13.19
C ALA A 155 -4.77 -23.02 -11.98
N SER A 156 -5.16 -21.77 -11.82
CA SER A 156 -6.12 -21.32 -10.84
C SER A 156 -7.55 -21.33 -11.36
N SER A 157 -8.49 -21.33 -10.41
CA SER A 157 -9.90 -21.02 -10.63
C SER A 157 -10.35 -20.05 -9.54
N ARG A 158 -11.36 -19.25 -9.84
CA ARG A 158 -11.86 -18.20 -8.95
C ARG A 158 -13.38 -18.10 -9.01
N ALA A 159 -13.99 -17.86 -7.86
CA ALA A 159 -15.39 -17.50 -7.74
C ALA A 159 -15.54 -16.34 -6.76
N ASP A 160 -16.08 -15.24 -7.25
CA ASP A 160 -16.31 -14.05 -6.41
C ASP A 160 -17.71 -14.13 -5.79
N PHE A 161 -17.82 -13.57 -4.59
CA PHE A 161 -19.10 -13.41 -3.90
C PHE A 161 -19.09 -12.14 -3.06
N THR A 162 -20.30 -11.61 -2.80
CA THR A 162 -20.49 -10.47 -1.91
C THR A 162 -21.29 -10.92 -0.71
N THR A 163 -20.84 -10.54 0.48
CA THR A 163 -21.55 -10.81 1.72
C THR A 163 -22.83 -9.98 1.79
N PRO A 164 -23.89 -10.46 2.46
CA PRO A 164 -25.10 -9.67 2.66
C PRO A 164 -24.83 -8.39 3.45
N ASN A 165 -25.69 -7.38 3.26
CA ASN A 165 -25.78 -6.27 4.20
C ASN A 165 -26.23 -6.80 5.58
N SER A 166 -25.70 -6.23 6.64
CA SER A 166 -26.25 -6.45 7.99
C SER A 166 -27.57 -5.68 8.11
N ASP A 167 -28.53 -6.27 8.83
CA ASP A 167 -29.76 -5.55 9.20
C ASP A 167 -29.42 -4.48 10.23
N LEU A 168 -29.83 -3.25 9.97
CA LEU A 168 -29.62 -2.12 10.89
C LEU A 168 -30.63 -2.16 12.05
N VAL A 169 -30.15 -1.83 13.23
CA VAL A 169 -30.97 -1.53 14.40
C VAL A 169 -31.19 -0.04 14.49
N GLY A 170 -32.42 0.41 14.31
CA GLY A 170 -32.77 1.83 14.29
C GLY A 170 -32.42 2.53 12.96
N ASP A 171 -32.21 3.84 13.04
CA ASP A 171 -31.84 4.71 11.91
C ASP A 171 -30.59 5.54 12.30
N PRO A 172 -29.39 4.94 12.35
CA PRO A 172 -28.16 5.63 12.75
C PRO A 172 -27.86 6.80 11.82
N LYS A 173 -27.75 7.99 12.39
CA LYS A 173 -27.47 9.24 11.68
C LYS A 173 -26.59 10.17 12.50
N VAL A 174 -25.86 11.02 11.80
CA VAL A 174 -25.05 12.09 12.40
C VAL A 174 -25.56 13.43 11.90
N ILE A 175 -25.98 14.30 12.82
CA ILE A 175 -26.31 15.69 12.51
C ILE A 175 -24.99 16.44 12.37
N TYR A 176 -24.89 17.33 11.41
CA TYR A 176 -23.69 18.12 11.19
C TYR A 176 -23.95 19.59 10.97
N THR A 177 -22.95 20.41 11.27
CA THR A 177 -22.95 21.84 10.97
C THR A 177 -21.55 22.24 10.50
N VAL A 178 -21.45 22.82 9.29
CA VAL A 178 -20.20 23.41 8.81
C VAL A 178 -19.95 24.70 9.61
N VAL A 179 -18.86 24.72 10.36
CA VAL A 179 -18.52 25.82 11.28
C VAL A 179 -17.66 26.85 10.58
N GLU A 180 -16.67 26.42 9.82
CA GLU A 180 -15.72 27.28 9.12
C GLU A 180 -15.25 26.60 7.84
N VAL A 181 -15.05 27.39 6.80
CA VAL A 181 -14.36 26.98 5.56
C VAL A 181 -13.35 28.04 5.19
N LYS A 182 -12.10 27.62 5.00
CA LYS A 182 -10.95 28.44 4.62
C LYS A 182 -10.28 27.84 3.37
N PRO A 183 -9.29 28.52 2.78
CA PRO A 183 -8.57 27.98 1.62
C PRO A 183 -7.91 26.64 1.87
N ASP A 184 -7.29 26.47 3.03
CA ASP A 184 -6.46 25.33 3.40
C ASP A 184 -7.07 24.42 4.46
N ASN A 185 -8.25 24.74 4.96
CA ASN A 185 -8.90 23.94 6.00
C ASN A 185 -10.41 24.17 6.05
N PHE A 186 -11.13 23.22 6.65
CA PHE A 186 -12.51 23.39 7.06
C PHE A 186 -12.81 22.64 8.35
N THR A 187 -13.79 23.13 9.09
CA THR A 187 -14.21 22.57 10.37
C THR A 187 -15.69 22.26 10.35
N ILE A 188 -16.05 21.05 10.74
CA ILE A 188 -17.43 20.60 10.84
C ILE A 188 -17.68 20.08 12.26
N TRP A 189 -18.83 20.46 12.80
CA TRP A 189 -19.35 19.92 14.05
C TRP A 189 -20.29 18.77 13.74
N PHE A 190 -20.16 17.65 14.47
CA PHE A 190 -20.93 16.42 14.30
C PHE A 190 -21.57 16.01 15.62
N GLN A 191 -22.83 15.55 15.55
CA GLN A 191 -23.56 15.01 16.68
C GLN A 191 -24.31 13.75 16.26
N PRO A 192 -23.98 12.56 16.82
CA PRO A 192 -24.73 11.33 16.55
C PRO A 192 -26.13 11.43 17.17
N ASN A 193 -27.13 10.76 16.52
CA ASN A 193 -28.45 10.55 17.12
C ASN A 193 -28.42 9.34 18.07
N ASP A 194 -29.54 9.07 18.76
CA ASP A 194 -29.64 8.00 19.76
C ASP A 194 -29.48 6.58 19.17
N ASP A 195 -29.75 6.39 17.88
CA ASP A 195 -29.56 5.12 17.18
C ASP A 195 -28.13 4.91 16.68
N CYS A 196 -27.32 5.96 16.65
CA CYS A 196 -25.94 5.93 16.18
C CYS A 196 -24.99 5.59 17.35
N TYR A 197 -24.52 4.37 17.38
CA TYR A 197 -23.54 3.91 18.38
C TYR A 197 -22.14 4.51 18.17
N GLY A 198 -21.79 4.79 16.92
CA GLY A 198 -20.55 5.43 16.57
C GLY A 198 -20.53 5.83 15.10
N TYR A 199 -19.49 6.59 14.72
CA TYR A 199 -19.33 7.01 13.33
C TYR A 199 -17.87 7.25 12.97
N TYR A 200 -17.56 7.14 11.68
CA TYR A 200 -16.26 7.41 11.09
C TYR A 200 -16.38 8.57 10.10
N LEU A 201 -15.30 9.31 9.94
CA LEU A 201 -15.21 10.48 9.08
C LEU A 201 -14.06 10.32 8.10
N CYS A 202 -14.31 10.55 6.81
CA CYS A 202 -13.28 10.60 5.78
C CYS A 202 -13.62 11.68 4.76
N ALA A 203 -12.65 12.45 4.26
CA ALA A 203 -12.87 13.42 3.20
C ALA A 203 -12.05 13.07 1.97
N PHE A 204 -12.65 13.22 0.81
CA PHE A 204 -12.01 13.02 -0.49
C PHE A 204 -12.24 14.25 -1.36
N LYS A 205 -11.39 14.47 -2.38
CA LYS A 205 -11.76 15.37 -3.48
C LYS A 205 -13.05 14.85 -4.11
N ALA A 206 -13.95 15.73 -4.47
CA ALA A 206 -15.26 15.34 -4.97
C ALA A 206 -15.17 14.35 -6.12
N GLY A 207 -15.94 13.27 -6.01
CA GLY A 207 -16.03 12.21 -7.01
C GLY A 207 -14.83 11.25 -7.09
N THR A 208 -13.84 11.32 -6.18
CA THR A 208 -12.63 10.46 -6.25
C THR A 208 -12.68 9.23 -5.34
N ALA A 209 -13.64 9.13 -4.44
CA ALA A 209 -13.68 8.07 -3.43
C ALA A 209 -13.69 6.65 -4.03
N GLU A 210 -14.53 6.41 -5.03
CA GLU A 210 -14.65 5.11 -5.70
C GLU A 210 -13.37 4.76 -6.50
N GLU A 211 -12.77 5.72 -7.20
CA GLU A 211 -11.53 5.52 -7.94
C GLU A 211 -10.39 5.15 -6.99
N LEU A 212 -10.29 5.84 -5.85
CA LEU A 212 -9.30 5.54 -4.81
C LEU A 212 -9.53 4.15 -4.22
N PHE A 213 -10.78 3.78 -3.95
CA PHE A 213 -11.11 2.45 -3.50
C PHE A 213 -10.69 1.38 -4.52
N GLU A 214 -11.03 1.53 -5.81
CA GLU A 214 -10.63 0.58 -6.86
C GLU A 214 -9.11 0.44 -6.99
N LYS A 215 -8.39 1.54 -6.84
CA LYS A 215 -6.93 1.56 -6.87
C LYS A 215 -6.33 0.82 -5.68
N TRP A 216 -6.72 1.18 -4.47
CA TRP A 216 -6.07 0.74 -3.25
C TRP A 216 -6.59 -0.59 -2.70
N SER A 217 -7.79 -1.00 -3.06
CA SER A 217 -8.32 -2.32 -2.67
C SER A 217 -7.42 -3.48 -3.11
N LYS A 218 -6.65 -3.31 -4.19
CA LYS A 218 -5.70 -4.31 -4.69
C LYS A 218 -4.46 -4.46 -3.82
N GLU A 219 -4.02 -3.37 -3.20
CA GLU A 219 -2.80 -3.31 -2.38
C GLU A 219 -3.11 -3.53 -0.90
N GLU A 220 -4.14 -2.86 -0.39
CA GLU A 220 -4.52 -2.87 1.02
C GLU A 220 -5.54 -3.97 1.36
N GLY A 221 -6.22 -4.52 0.36
CA GLY A 221 -7.19 -5.60 0.54
C GLY A 221 -8.55 -5.14 1.06
N PHE A 222 -8.92 -3.86 0.88
CA PHE A 222 -10.25 -3.38 1.24
C PHE A 222 -11.33 -4.13 0.46
N VAL A 223 -12.41 -4.48 1.16
CA VAL A 223 -13.50 -5.28 0.60
C VAL A 223 -14.68 -4.44 0.12
N ASN A 224 -14.78 -3.21 0.58
CA ASN A 224 -15.74 -2.19 0.18
C ASN A 224 -15.25 -0.79 0.58
N LEU A 225 -15.98 0.27 0.19
CA LEU A 225 -15.65 1.65 0.52
C LEU A 225 -15.76 1.93 2.03
N GLN A 226 -16.69 1.26 2.73
CA GLN A 226 -16.84 1.38 4.18
C GLN A 226 -15.59 0.91 4.92
N ASP A 227 -15.02 -0.22 4.50
CA ASP A 227 -13.78 -0.76 5.05
C ASP A 227 -12.60 0.20 4.84
N MET A 228 -12.49 0.78 3.64
CA MET A 228 -11.49 1.81 3.36
C MET A 228 -11.67 3.04 4.27
N ILE A 229 -12.90 3.53 4.45
CA ILE A 229 -13.18 4.69 5.30
C ILE A 229 -12.85 4.40 6.77
N LYS A 230 -13.18 3.22 7.28
CA LYS A 230 -12.82 2.81 8.64
C LYS A 230 -11.31 2.71 8.85
N SER A 231 -10.56 2.34 7.80
CA SER A 231 -9.12 2.20 7.84
C SER A 231 -8.38 3.54 7.65
N TRP A 232 -8.84 4.36 6.72
CA TRP A 232 -8.17 5.60 6.34
C TRP A 232 -8.72 6.84 7.04
N GLY A 233 -9.96 6.77 7.49
CA GLY A 233 -10.64 7.88 8.12
C GLY A 233 -10.20 8.13 9.56
N SER A 234 -11.04 8.85 10.28
CA SER A 234 -10.86 9.10 11.71
C SER A 234 -10.97 7.79 12.52
N ASP A 235 -10.50 7.82 13.75
CA ASP A 235 -10.94 6.86 14.75
C ASP A 235 -12.48 6.90 14.86
N LYS A 236 -13.08 5.81 15.40
CA LYS A 236 -14.51 5.77 15.67
C LYS A 236 -14.87 6.75 16.79
N TYR A 237 -15.73 7.70 16.48
CA TYR A 237 -16.33 8.59 17.45
C TYR A 237 -17.66 8.06 17.95
N THR A 238 -17.93 8.21 19.24
CA THR A 238 -19.19 7.78 19.88
C THR A 238 -19.97 8.97 20.45
N ASP A 239 -19.42 10.14 20.40
CA ASP A 239 -19.96 11.39 20.99
C ASP A 239 -19.85 12.55 20.00
N THR A 240 -20.31 13.72 20.43
CA THR A 240 -20.21 14.96 19.65
C THR A 240 -18.77 15.36 19.41
N GLN A 241 -18.41 15.64 18.16
CA GLN A 241 -17.07 16.05 17.76
C GLN A 241 -17.08 17.33 16.94
N MET A 242 -16.03 18.13 17.13
CA MET A 242 -15.67 19.20 16.22
C MET A 242 -14.40 18.78 15.49
N TYR A 243 -14.52 18.44 14.22
CA TYR A 243 -13.41 17.91 13.44
C TYR A 243 -12.93 18.93 12.42
N LYS A 244 -11.59 19.13 12.38
CA LYS A 244 -10.93 20.05 11.46
C LYS A 244 -10.06 19.26 10.47
N TRP A 245 -10.34 19.41 9.19
CA TRP A 245 -9.43 19.02 8.12
C TRP A 245 -8.51 20.18 7.78
N SER A 246 -7.22 19.92 7.68
CA SER A 246 -6.21 20.93 7.37
C SER A 246 -5.36 20.50 6.18
N GLY A 247 -4.70 21.45 5.54
CA GLY A 247 -3.88 21.23 4.36
C GLY A 247 -4.70 20.93 3.12
N MET A 248 -5.98 21.35 3.09
CA MET A 248 -6.86 21.19 1.94
C MET A 248 -6.42 22.13 0.81
N GLU A 249 -6.62 21.72 -0.43
CA GLU A 249 -6.31 22.52 -1.62
C GLU A 249 -7.32 23.66 -1.74
N PRO A 250 -6.89 24.90 -1.98
CA PRO A 250 -7.78 26.03 -2.17
C PRO A 250 -8.68 25.89 -3.41
N GLY A 251 -9.88 26.48 -3.34
CA GLY A 251 -10.81 26.48 -4.45
C GLY A 251 -11.26 25.09 -4.91
N THR A 252 -11.18 24.10 -4.05
CA THR A 252 -11.36 22.69 -4.41
C THR A 252 -12.61 22.11 -3.77
N ASP A 253 -13.34 21.34 -4.55
CA ASP A 253 -14.53 20.62 -4.09
C ASP A 253 -14.12 19.31 -3.38
N TYR A 254 -14.67 19.12 -2.18
CA TYR A 254 -14.49 17.93 -1.34
C TYR A 254 -15.83 17.30 -1.00
N GLU A 255 -15.82 16.02 -0.72
CA GLU A 255 -16.91 15.25 -0.15
C GLU A 255 -16.45 14.64 1.17
N VAL A 256 -17.10 15.03 2.27
CA VAL A 256 -16.90 14.42 3.57
C VAL A 256 -17.88 13.27 3.73
N TYR A 257 -17.36 12.07 3.78
CA TYR A 257 -18.10 10.84 4.03
C TYR A 257 -18.21 10.63 5.53
N VAL A 258 -19.44 10.56 6.01
CA VAL A 258 -19.77 10.17 7.37
C VAL A 258 -20.37 8.78 7.33
N LEU A 259 -19.77 7.82 8.01
CA LEU A 259 -20.23 6.45 8.11
C LEU A 259 -20.75 6.18 9.52
N PRO A 260 -22.07 6.30 9.77
CA PRO A 260 -22.66 5.91 11.04
C PRO A 260 -22.69 4.38 11.18
N VAL A 261 -22.60 3.90 12.41
CA VAL A 261 -22.82 2.48 12.76
C VAL A 261 -23.83 2.35 13.89
N ASP A 262 -24.59 1.26 13.87
CA ASP A 262 -25.55 0.94 14.93
C ASP A 262 -24.89 0.23 16.13
N VAL A 263 -25.70 -0.17 17.12
CA VAL A 263 -25.25 -0.87 18.34
C VAL A 263 -24.59 -2.23 18.06
N ASN A 264 -24.82 -2.82 16.90
CA ASN A 264 -24.21 -4.08 16.45
C ASN A 264 -23.03 -3.85 15.51
N GLU A 265 -22.52 -2.62 15.41
CA GLU A 265 -21.46 -2.20 14.48
C GLU A 265 -21.85 -2.39 12.99
N ALA A 266 -23.15 -2.49 12.67
CA ALA A 266 -23.62 -2.54 11.29
C ALA A 266 -23.55 -1.17 10.64
N ASP A 267 -23.02 -1.11 9.43
CA ASP A 267 -22.84 0.12 8.68
C ASP A 267 -24.14 0.68 8.14
N ALA A 268 -24.45 1.91 8.50
CA ALA A 268 -25.53 2.66 7.88
C ALA A 268 -25.09 3.25 6.51
N PRO A 269 -26.02 3.68 5.66
CA PRO A 269 -25.69 4.39 4.45
C PRO A 269 -24.84 5.64 4.72
N PHE A 270 -23.91 5.95 3.84
CA PHE A 270 -23.11 7.17 3.95
C PHE A 270 -23.97 8.42 3.96
N GLN A 271 -23.59 9.35 4.81
CA GLN A 271 -23.98 10.74 4.68
C GLN A 271 -22.80 11.48 4.03
N ILE A 272 -23.03 12.08 2.85
CA ILE A 272 -21.98 12.77 2.09
C ILE A 272 -22.23 14.27 2.20
N ILE A 273 -21.23 15.01 2.68
CA ILE A 273 -21.31 16.45 2.88
C ILE A 273 -20.40 17.12 1.86
N PRO A 274 -20.93 17.84 0.88
CA PRO A 274 -20.12 18.60 -0.07
C PRO A 274 -19.57 19.85 0.59
N ILE A 275 -18.28 20.11 0.40
CA ILE A 275 -17.55 21.30 0.90
C ILE A 275 -16.68 21.83 -0.24
N THR A 276 -16.75 23.12 -0.50
CA THR A 276 -15.82 23.80 -1.40
C THR A 276 -14.93 24.73 -0.58
N THR A 277 -13.63 24.51 -0.58
CA THR A 277 -12.66 25.42 0.07
C THR A 277 -12.64 26.77 -0.63
N THR A 278 -12.35 27.83 0.08
CA THR A 278 -12.23 29.16 -0.54
C THR A 278 -10.94 29.29 -1.34
N GLU A 279 -10.92 30.18 -2.32
CA GLU A 279 -9.70 30.51 -3.05
C GLU A 279 -8.65 31.10 -2.12
N SER A 280 -7.35 30.95 -2.45
CA SER A 280 -6.24 31.56 -1.74
C SER A 280 -5.21 32.15 -2.71
N GLY A 281 -4.29 32.91 -2.15
CA GLY A 281 -3.19 33.53 -2.89
C GLY A 281 -3.58 34.82 -3.57
N GLY A 282 -2.58 35.63 -3.80
CA GLY A 282 -2.64 36.87 -4.58
C GLY A 282 -1.85 36.77 -5.88
N GLU A 283 -1.71 37.90 -6.54
CA GLU A 283 -0.93 38.02 -7.77
C GLU A 283 0.50 38.56 -7.54
N GLY A 284 0.84 38.88 -6.28
CA GLY A 284 2.13 39.37 -5.87
C GLY A 284 3.20 38.29 -5.70
N GLU A 285 4.34 38.67 -5.12
CA GLU A 285 5.44 37.73 -4.88
C GLU A 285 5.11 36.76 -3.74
N ALA A 286 4.98 35.48 -4.06
CA ALA A 286 4.79 34.41 -3.06
C ALA A 286 6.12 34.11 -2.36
N THR A 287 6.14 34.25 -1.02
CA THR A 287 7.32 34.01 -0.18
C THR A 287 7.02 33.06 0.97
N VAL A 288 8.06 32.42 1.50
CA VAL A 288 7.95 31.52 2.66
C VAL A 288 8.91 31.96 3.76
N THR A 289 8.42 31.97 5.01
CA THR A 289 9.25 32.13 6.19
C THR A 289 9.51 30.77 6.83
N ILE A 290 10.78 30.47 7.14
CA ILE A 290 11.19 29.20 7.75
C ILE A 290 11.62 29.45 9.20
N LYS A 291 11.10 28.66 10.15
CA LYS A 291 11.50 28.68 11.57
C LYS A 291 11.72 27.26 12.09
N LEU A 292 12.71 27.09 12.97
CA LEU A 292 12.90 25.83 13.68
C LEU A 292 11.94 25.73 14.85
N GLY A 293 11.38 24.54 15.03
CA GLY A 293 10.67 24.11 16.23
C GLY A 293 11.54 23.22 17.11
N ASP A 294 10.92 22.31 17.83
CA ASP A 294 11.60 21.43 18.78
C ASP A 294 12.47 20.38 18.09
N PHE A 295 13.60 20.08 18.71
CA PHE A 295 14.43 18.94 18.40
C PHE A 295 14.19 17.84 19.45
N GLY A 296 14.02 16.60 19.02
CA GLY A 296 13.69 15.50 19.92
C GLY A 296 14.16 14.13 19.43
N GLU A 297 13.82 13.11 20.20
CA GLU A 297 14.12 11.72 19.90
C GLU A 297 12.92 10.83 20.26
N VAL A 298 12.61 9.88 19.38
CA VAL A 298 11.63 8.82 19.62
C VAL A 298 12.18 7.49 19.10
N GLY A 299 12.29 6.51 20.02
CA GLY A 299 12.71 5.15 19.65
C GLY A 299 14.12 5.06 19.03
N GLY A 300 15.04 5.92 19.41
CA GLY A 300 16.40 5.97 18.85
C GLY A 300 16.53 6.80 17.58
N ASN A 301 15.46 7.40 17.09
CA ASN A 301 15.47 8.27 15.92
C ASN A 301 15.32 9.73 16.34
N TYR A 302 16.22 10.58 15.84
CA TYR A 302 16.16 12.01 16.09
C TYR A 302 15.28 12.71 15.06
N PHE A 303 14.62 13.78 15.49
CA PHE A 303 13.80 14.60 14.62
C PHE A 303 13.95 16.08 14.94
N GLN A 304 13.72 16.91 13.93
CA GLN A 304 13.65 18.36 14.02
C GLN A 304 12.30 18.81 13.48
N TYR A 305 11.54 19.57 14.26
CA TYR A 305 10.37 20.26 13.76
C TYR A 305 10.77 21.51 13.00
N VAL A 306 10.13 21.74 11.86
CA VAL A 306 10.34 22.94 11.04
C VAL A 306 8.98 23.52 10.66
N TRP A 307 8.84 24.84 10.84
CA TRP A 307 7.70 25.62 10.41
C TRP A 307 8.01 26.28 9.07
N PHE A 308 7.12 26.09 8.11
CA PHE A 308 7.13 26.77 6.82
C PHE A 308 5.84 27.57 6.70
N THR A 309 5.95 28.91 6.77
CA THR A 309 4.79 29.80 6.76
C THR A 309 4.82 30.64 5.49
N PRO A 310 3.94 30.34 4.51
CA PRO A 310 3.80 31.17 3.29
C PRO A 310 3.15 32.51 3.62
N ASN A 311 3.36 33.50 2.77
CA ASN A 311 2.62 34.77 2.85
C ASN A 311 1.24 34.65 2.17
N ASP A 312 0.43 35.72 2.28
CA ASP A 312 -0.94 35.75 1.73
C ASP A 312 -1.01 35.70 0.19
N GLU A 313 0.12 35.91 -0.49
CA GLU A 313 0.23 35.81 -1.97
C GLU A 313 0.37 34.35 -2.44
N ALA A 314 0.72 33.42 -1.54
CA ALA A 314 0.94 32.02 -1.91
C ALA A 314 -0.37 31.25 -2.07
N THR A 315 -0.49 30.52 -3.17
CA THR A 315 -1.54 29.53 -3.41
C THR A 315 -1.10 28.15 -2.94
N LEU A 316 0.16 27.82 -3.19
CA LEU A 316 0.80 26.60 -2.73
C LEU A 316 2.27 26.83 -2.38
N MET A 317 2.85 25.96 -1.60
CA MET A 317 4.30 25.90 -1.40
C MET A 317 4.79 24.46 -1.46
N ARG A 318 6.11 24.32 -1.66
CA ARG A 318 6.83 23.03 -1.51
C ARG A 318 8.01 23.25 -0.59
N ASP A 319 8.27 22.28 0.26
CA ASP A 319 9.30 22.33 1.28
C ASP A 319 10.19 21.10 1.29
N LEU A 320 11.39 21.22 1.85
CA LEU A 320 12.37 20.15 1.89
C LEU A 320 13.41 20.44 2.98
N VAL A 321 13.85 19.40 3.72
CA VAL A 321 14.99 19.46 4.63
C VAL A 321 16.02 18.44 4.20
N LEU A 322 17.25 18.89 3.96
CA LEU A 322 18.37 18.04 3.52
C LEU A 322 19.62 18.29 4.37
N ALA A 323 20.39 17.24 4.59
CA ALA A 323 21.72 17.39 5.17
C ALA A 323 22.60 18.27 4.24
N LYS A 324 23.33 19.21 4.83
CA LYS A 324 24.16 20.16 4.08
C LYS A 324 25.18 19.42 3.19
N ASN A 325 25.74 18.33 3.68
CA ASN A 325 26.67 17.51 2.91
C ASN A 325 26.03 16.90 1.65
N ASP A 326 24.77 16.47 1.74
CA ASP A 326 24.05 15.88 0.60
C ASP A 326 23.73 16.92 -0.48
N VAL A 327 23.45 18.17 -0.08
CA VAL A 327 23.24 19.29 -1.01
C VAL A 327 24.54 19.68 -1.72
N MET A 328 25.66 19.69 -1.00
CA MET A 328 26.94 20.20 -1.49
C MET A 328 27.81 19.17 -2.20
N THR A 329 27.48 17.87 -2.11
CA THR A 329 28.18 16.80 -2.83
C THR A 329 27.48 16.46 -4.13
N GLN A 330 28.26 16.26 -5.20
CA GLN A 330 27.72 15.90 -6.51
C GLN A 330 27.09 14.51 -6.59
N ASP A 331 27.28 13.67 -5.58
CA ASP A 331 26.97 12.25 -5.66
C ASP A 331 25.47 11.93 -5.51
N TYR A 332 24.68 12.82 -4.91
CA TYR A 332 23.27 12.58 -4.67
C TYR A 332 22.33 13.45 -5.51
N TRP A 333 22.59 14.75 -5.61
CA TRP A 333 21.74 15.72 -6.31
C TRP A 333 22.43 16.35 -7.53
N GLY A 334 23.64 15.98 -7.82
CA GLY A 334 24.33 16.17 -9.09
C GLY A 334 24.93 17.54 -9.39
N LYS A 335 24.65 18.60 -8.63
CA LYS A 335 25.08 19.96 -9.00
C LYS A 335 25.74 20.77 -7.89
N GLY A 336 25.58 20.40 -6.62
CA GLY A 336 26.25 21.05 -5.49
C GLY A 336 25.92 22.54 -5.29
N ASP A 337 24.79 23.01 -5.81
CA ASP A 337 24.34 24.39 -5.68
C ASP A 337 22.86 24.49 -5.29
N LEU A 338 22.48 25.65 -4.74
CA LEU A 338 21.12 25.92 -4.31
C LEU A 338 20.14 26.14 -5.48
N GLU A 339 20.63 26.53 -6.65
CA GLU A 339 19.80 26.71 -7.85
C GLU A 339 19.21 25.38 -8.32
N PHE A 340 19.93 24.28 -8.14
CA PHE A 340 19.40 22.95 -8.44
C PHE A 340 18.21 22.61 -7.54
N ILE A 341 18.27 22.95 -6.24
CA ILE A 341 17.16 22.72 -5.29
C ILE A 341 15.93 23.53 -5.72
N LYS A 342 16.14 24.77 -6.15
CA LYS A 342 15.08 25.64 -6.66
C LYS A 342 14.38 25.04 -7.88
N GLU A 343 15.17 24.61 -8.88
CA GLU A 343 14.62 23.97 -10.09
C GLU A 343 13.94 22.63 -9.76
N TYR A 344 14.48 21.88 -8.81
CA TYR A 344 13.87 20.64 -8.36
C TYR A 344 12.49 20.87 -7.74
N LEU A 345 12.38 21.85 -6.82
CA LEU A 345 11.11 22.16 -6.15
C LEU A 345 10.08 22.77 -7.10
N LYS A 346 10.50 23.39 -8.21
CA LYS A 346 9.62 23.95 -9.25
C LYS A 346 9.16 22.93 -10.28
N ASN A 347 9.70 21.71 -10.27
CA ASN A 347 9.41 20.72 -11.30
C ASN A 347 7.90 20.43 -11.39
N ASP A 348 7.32 20.66 -12.57
CA ASP A 348 5.89 20.43 -12.84
C ASP A 348 5.53 18.92 -12.85
N GLU A 349 6.52 18.04 -13.02
CA GLU A 349 6.33 16.59 -12.91
C GLU A 349 6.36 16.10 -11.44
N MET A 350 6.59 17.00 -10.48
CA MET A 350 6.56 16.64 -9.06
C MET A 350 5.15 16.26 -8.66
N PRO A 351 4.97 15.08 -8.02
CA PRO A 351 3.64 14.64 -7.60
C PRO A 351 2.94 15.65 -6.67
N ASP A 352 1.63 15.74 -6.79
CA ASP A 352 0.82 16.70 -6.02
C ASP A 352 0.98 16.59 -4.50
N TYR A 353 1.35 15.42 -3.99
CA TYR A 353 1.58 15.22 -2.55
C TYR A 353 2.78 16.01 -1.99
N TRP A 354 3.62 16.62 -2.84
CA TRP A 354 4.63 17.58 -2.41
C TRP A 354 4.07 18.99 -2.19
N ASN A 355 2.90 19.29 -2.74
CA ASN A 355 2.26 20.58 -2.56
C ASN A 355 1.75 20.73 -1.12
N ARG A 356 1.96 21.90 -0.56
CA ARG A 356 1.43 22.30 0.75
C ARG A 356 0.55 23.52 0.55
N TYR A 357 -0.58 23.49 1.19
CA TYR A 357 -1.55 24.56 1.17
C TYR A 357 -1.63 25.14 2.58
N GLY A 358 -1.32 26.43 2.73
CA GLY A 358 -1.19 27.06 4.03
C GLY A 358 0.14 26.74 4.75
N GLU A 359 0.15 26.89 6.07
CA GLU A 359 1.33 26.64 6.91
C GLU A 359 1.63 25.14 7.02
N ASP A 360 2.90 24.75 6.84
CA ASP A 360 3.36 23.39 7.11
C ASP A 360 4.24 23.37 8.38
N TYR A 361 3.85 22.54 9.33
CA TYR A 361 4.62 22.24 10.52
C TYR A 361 4.95 20.75 10.54
N SER A 362 6.11 20.40 10.01
CA SER A 362 6.50 19.01 9.80
C SER A 362 7.65 18.58 10.69
N GLN A 363 7.61 17.30 11.04
CA GLN A 363 8.66 16.60 11.75
C GLN A 363 9.60 15.95 10.73
N TRP A 364 10.88 16.32 10.77
CA TRP A 364 11.90 15.81 9.85
C TRP A 364 12.84 14.86 10.57
N GLY A 365 13.05 13.66 10.03
CA GLY A 365 14.07 12.73 10.52
C GLY A 365 15.46 13.30 10.26
N VAL A 366 16.25 13.47 11.31
CA VAL A 366 17.57 14.07 11.24
C VAL A 366 18.57 13.29 12.07
N TYR A 367 19.85 13.59 11.90
CA TYR A 367 20.93 13.13 12.79
C TYR A 367 21.32 14.22 13.76
N ALA A 368 21.74 13.84 14.95
CA ALA A 368 22.27 14.78 15.91
C ALA A 368 23.63 15.33 15.43
N ASN A 369 23.97 16.54 15.89
CA ASN A 369 25.24 17.23 15.61
C ASN A 369 25.58 17.34 14.11
N THR A 370 24.57 17.52 13.26
CA THR A 370 24.69 17.53 11.80
C THR A 370 24.14 18.83 11.22
N ASP A 371 24.82 19.36 10.21
CA ASP A 371 24.40 20.57 9.50
C ASP A 371 23.35 20.25 8.43
N TYR A 372 22.27 21.05 8.39
CA TYR A 372 21.15 20.91 7.49
C TYR A 372 20.78 22.24 6.81
N TYR A 373 20.07 22.11 5.71
CA TYR A 373 19.27 23.18 5.10
C TYR A 373 17.80 22.79 5.16
N ALA A 374 16.96 23.77 5.50
CA ALA A 374 15.53 23.76 5.24
C ALA A 374 15.27 24.70 4.05
N PHE A 375 14.55 24.21 3.05
CA PHE A 375 14.19 24.92 1.83
C PHE A 375 12.69 25.00 1.69
N ALA A 376 12.19 26.11 1.15
CA ALA A 376 10.82 26.20 0.69
C ALA A 376 10.69 27.17 -0.46
N ILE A 377 9.71 26.96 -1.31
CA ILE A 377 9.34 27.86 -2.40
C ILE A 377 7.82 27.88 -2.52
N ALA A 378 7.24 29.03 -2.79
CA ALA A 378 5.80 29.20 -2.98
C ALA A 378 5.45 29.71 -4.36
N GLN A 379 4.24 29.39 -4.81
CA GLN A 379 3.67 29.82 -6.08
C GLN A 379 2.46 30.72 -5.81
N ASN A 380 2.32 31.78 -6.58
CA ASN A 380 1.18 32.70 -6.50
C ASN A 380 -0.02 32.22 -7.35
N ALA A 381 -1.13 32.94 -7.33
CA ALA A 381 -2.33 32.64 -8.10
C ALA A 381 -2.15 32.68 -9.63
N LYS A 382 -1.08 33.31 -10.13
CA LYS A 382 -0.71 33.31 -11.56
C LYS A 382 0.14 32.10 -11.96
N GLY A 383 0.51 31.23 -11.01
CA GLY A 383 1.44 30.12 -11.26
C GLY A 383 2.91 30.56 -11.26
N GLU A 384 3.23 31.76 -10.78
CA GLU A 384 4.59 32.27 -10.72
C GLU A 384 5.27 31.87 -9.41
N TRP A 385 6.44 31.24 -9.52
CA TRP A 385 7.23 30.84 -8.37
C TRP A 385 8.04 32.00 -7.82
N GLY A 386 7.95 32.20 -6.51
CA GLY A 386 8.73 33.19 -5.79
C GLY A 386 10.19 32.79 -5.53
N PRO A 387 10.90 33.50 -4.64
CA PRO A 387 12.27 33.18 -4.28
C PRO A 387 12.36 31.91 -3.45
N LEU A 388 13.49 31.19 -3.57
CA LEU A 388 13.80 30.05 -2.70
C LEU A 388 14.13 30.57 -1.28
N ALA A 389 13.29 30.28 -0.31
CA ALA A 389 13.59 30.45 1.09
C ALA A 389 14.59 29.38 1.55
N THR A 390 15.60 29.77 2.30
CA THR A 390 16.65 28.87 2.79
C THR A 390 17.00 29.20 4.24
N LEU A 391 17.02 28.19 5.09
CA LEU A 391 17.50 28.29 6.47
C LEU A 391 18.58 27.23 6.71
N GLU A 392 19.80 27.67 6.98
CA GLU A 392 20.88 26.77 7.45
C GLU A 392 20.80 26.58 8.96
N PHE A 393 20.91 25.35 9.44
CA PHE A 393 20.90 25.05 10.87
C PHE A 393 21.72 23.83 11.20
N ARG A 394 22.12 23.70 12.48
CA ARG A 394 22.78 22.55 13.02
C ARG A 394 21.95 21.93 14.11
N THR A 395 21.72 20.62 14.05
CA THR A 395 21.00 19.89 15.07
C THR A 395 21.85 19.78 16.35
N PRO A 396 21.22 19.80 17.55
CA PRO A 396 21.91 19.55 18.81
C PRO A 396 22.63 18.19 18.86
N ALA A 397 23.63 18.07 19.71
CA ALA A 397 24.38 16.80 19.88
C ALA A 397 23.55 15.70 20.55
N SER A 398 22.50 16.08 21.31
CA SER A 398 21.57 15.15 21.96
C SER A 398 20.23 15.85 22.19
N ALA A 399 19.15 15.09 22.15
CA ALA A 399 17.85 15.56 22.63
C ALA A 399 17.86 15.68 24.17
N PRO A 400 17.01 16.53 24.78
CA PRO A 400 16.88 16.58 26.23
C PRO A 400 16.60 15.17 26.80
N GLY A 401 17.53 14.64 27.58
CA GLY A 401 17.43 13.31 28.20
C GLY A 401 17.91 12.12 27.35
N ALA A 402 18.40 12.31 26.13
CA ALA A 402 18.90 11.26 25.25
C ALA A 402 20.43 11.16 25.23
N ALA A 403 20.97 9.98 24.94
CA ALA A 403 22.39 9.77 24.68
C ALA A 403 22.83 10.38 23.34
N PRO A 404 24.09 10.85 23.20
CA PRO A 404 24.59 11.40 21.94
C PRO A 404 24.46 10.41 20.77
N ALA A 405 23.98 10.86 19.63
CA ALA A 405 23.84 10.03 18.43
C ALA A 405 25.14 9.98 17.62
N LYS A 406 25.30 8.88 16.87
CA LYS A 406 26.37 8.76 15.87
C LYS A 406 25.96 9.50 14.58
N PRO A 407 26.91 10.19 13.89
CA PRO A 407 26.63 10.82 12.59
C PRO A 407 26.25 9.77 11.53
N GLY A 408 25.29 10.09 10.71
CA GLY A 408 24.95 9.17 9.62
C GLY A 408 23.84 9.62 8.69
N ARG A 409 23.33 9.12 7.82
CA ARG A 409 22.51 9.06 6.61
C ARG A 409 21.48 10.18 6.35
N PRO A 410 20.98 10.35 5.10
CA PRO A 410 20.17 11.47 4.66
C PRO A 410 18.82 11.60 5.38
N CYS A 411 18.34 12.83 5.41
CA CYS A 411 17.10 13.23 6.05
C CYS A 411 15.88 12.57 5.38
N VAL A 412 15.00 12.03 6.20
CA VAL A 412 13.71 11.51 5.76
C VAL A 412 12.61 12.37 6.41
N ARG A 413 11.67 12.83 5.62
CA ARG A 413 10.48 13.49 6.15
C ARG A 413 9.70 12.49 6.98
N LEU A 414 9.47 12.81 8.26
CA LEU A 414 8.59 12.07 9.14
C LEU A 414 7.29 12.87 9.25
N ASP A 415 6.26 12.46 8.53
CA ASP A 415 4.99 13.14 8.62
C ASP A 415 4.36 12.90 9.98
N LYS A 416 4.20 13.97 10.72
CA LYS A 416 3.50 13.96 12.00
C LYS A 416 2.00 13.83 11.81
N VAL A 417 1.53 14.04 10.62
CA VAL A 417 0.18 14.45 10.48
C VAL A 417 -0.70 13.28 10.17
N VAL A 418 -1.50 12.99 11.15
CA VAL A 418 -2.85 12.50 10.96
C VAL A 418 -3.69 13.60 10.26
N ASN A 419 -3.22 14.12 9.14
CA ASN A 419 -4.03 14.94 8.26
C ASN A 419 -4.42 14.05 7.11
N MET A 420 -5.65 14.17 6.71
CA MET A 420 -6.24 13.46 5.58
C MET A 420 -5.44 13.56 4.28
N HIS A 421 -4.45 14.43 4.18
CA HIS A 421 -3.50 14.52 3.07
C HIS A 421 -2.45 13.44 3.01
N SER A 422 -2.14 12.77 4.10
CA SER A 422 -1.24 11.62 4.08
C SER A 422 -1.79 10.46 3.25
N TYR A 423 -3.08 10.46 2.94
CA TYR A 423 -3.69 9.45 2.05
C TYR A 423 -3.23 9.51 0.63
N PHE A 424 -2.73 10.65 0.21
CA PHE A 424 -2.30 10.86 -1.16
C PHE A 424 -0.81 10.62 -1.37
N GLU A 425 -0.07 10.19 -0.34
CA GLU A 425 1.30 9.72 -0.51
C GLU A 425 1.31 8.26 -0.98
N PRO A 426 1.42 8.00 -2.30
CA PRO A 426 1.61 6.65 -2.76
C PRO A 426 3.02 6.22 -2.38
N GLY A 427 3.15 5.22 -1.52
CA GLY A 427 4.42 4.55 -1.40
C GLY A 427 4.93 4.21 -0.02
N LYS A 428 4.10 4.32 1.02
CA LYS A 428 4.39 3.67 2.30
C LYS A 428 3.15 2.97 2.84
N ALA A 429 2.58 2.06 2.03
CA ALA A 429 2.03 0.89 2.67
C ALA A 429 3.15 0.35 3.56
N PRO A 430 2.97 0.22 4.88
CA PRO A 430 3.92 -0.54 5.63
C PRO A 430 4.03 -1.87 4.88
N ASN A 431 5.27 -2.31 4.60
CA ASN A 431 5.54 -3.71 4.30
C ASN A 431 5.16 -4.50 5.56
N VAL A 432 3.90 -4.56 5.86
CA VAL A 432 3.30 -5.59 6.66
C VAL A 432 3.22 -6.76 5.69
N MET A 433 4.37 -7.41 5.49
CA MET A 433 4.32 -8.85 5.24
C MET A 433 3.31 -9.38 6.25
N PRO A 434 2.17 -9.92 5.84
CA PRO A 434 1.27 -10.53 6.78
C PRO A 434 2.13 -11.50 7.58
N LYS A 435 2.17 -11.32 8.90
CA LYS A 435 2.74 -12.34 9.80
C LYS A 435 2.14 -13.63 9.29
N SER A 436 2.97 -14.63 9.00
CA SER A 436 2.58 -15.90 8.43
C SER A 436 1.23 -16.35 9.03
N ARG A 437 0.15 -16.21 8.24
CA ARG A 437 -1.16 -16.63 8.68
C ARG A 437 -1.20 -18.14 8.55
N LYS A 438 -1.46 -18.81 9.65
CA LYS A 438 -1.70 -20.26 9.61
C LYS A 438 -3.02 -20.49 8.89
N SER A 439 -2.97 -21.12 7.73
CA SER A 439 -4.18 -21.55 7.05
C SER A 439 -4.66 -22.86 7.69
N ARG A 440 -5.74 -22.79 8.48
CA ARG A 440 -6.41 -23.97 9.04
C ARG A 440 -7.67 -24.33 8.26
N VAL A 441 -7.73 -23.94 7.02
CA VAL A 441 -8.88 -24.18 6.16
C VAL A 441 -9.15 -25.67 6.03
N SER A 442 -10.38 -26.08 6.20
CA SER A 442 -10.87 -27.42 5.91
C SER A 442 -12.16 -27.38 5.11
N LEU A 443 -12.39 -28.41 4.29
CA LEU A 443 -13.63 -28.64 3.57
C LEU A 443 -14.36 -29.81 4.21
N VAL A 444 -15.59 -29.60 4.61
CA VAL A 444 -16.46 -30.61 5.21
C VAL A 444 -17.65 -30.79 4.28
N GLU A 445 -17.79 -32.00 3.70
CA GLU A 445 -18.96 -32.38 2.89
C GLU A 445 -20.16 -32.62 3.81
N GLU A 446 -21.34 -32.07 3.43
CA GLU A 446 -22.62 -32.31 4.13
C GLU A 446 -23.46 -33.40 3.47
#